data_af2d3af77b3a06fb631a318b35369320
#
_entry.id   af2d3af77b3a06fb631a318b35369320
#
_cell.length_a   1.000
_cell.length_b   1.000
_cell.length_c   1.000
_cell.angle_alpha   90.00
_cell.angle_beta   90.00
_cell.angle_gamma   90.00
#
_symmetry.space_group_name_H-M   'P 1'
#
loop_
_entity.id
_entity.type
_entity.pdbx_description
1 polymer ?
#
loop_
_entity_poly.entity_id
_entity_poly.type
_entity_poly.pdbx_seq_one_letter_code
_entity_poly.pdbx_strand_id
1 'polypeptide(L)'
;DPSTHRLVERWRWVNNTPGSPWYGQGYHNYSVADVDWDGRDEIVFGSMVIDDNGRGLSTTGLGHGDSHHVGDLNPYIYGQEIAACNEDRPSNNYRDATTSKIYYRVTGTADDGRAIAGNFSNDYPGAQFITSHDSETLISCVTNAHIPGATGTNNVAQNFRIYWDGDLLDETFNG
;
A
#
# COMPACT_ATOMS: atom_id res chain seq x y z
N ASP A 1 -27.02 -12.07 -5.07
CA ASP A 1 -28.08 -12.33 -6.06
C ASP A 1 -29.26 -11.37 -5.80
N PRO A 2 -29.44 -10.35 -6.65
CA PRO A 2 -30.50 -9.35 -6.47
C PRO A 2 -31.92 -9.93 -6.52
N SER A 3 -32.13 -11.04 -7.24
CA SER A 3 -33.46 -11.62 -7.40
C SER A 3 -33.92 -12.40 -6.17
N THR A 4 -33.00 -12.94 -5.40
CA THR A 4 -33.27 -13.74 -4.20
C THR A 4 -32.96 -13.02 -2.90
N HIS A 5 -32.34 -11.84 -2.95
CA HIS A 5 -31.79 -11.10 -1.80
C HIS A 5 -30.84 -11.94 -0.93
N ARG A 6 -30.13 -12.89 -1.55
CA ARG A 6 -29.17 -13.76 -0.88
C ARG A 6 -27.76 -13.50 -1.36
N LEU A 7 -26.82 -13.60 -0.44
CA LEU A 7 -25.40 -13.67 -0.77
C LEU A 7 -25.12 -15.03 -1.40
N VAL A 8 -24.38 -15.01 -2.50
CA VAL A 8 -23.87 -16.22 -3.16
C VAL A 8 -22.36 -16.10 -3.26
N GLU A 9 -21.66 -17.20 -2.96
CA GLU A 9 -20.22 -17.24 -3.13
C GLU A 9 -19.91 -17.17 -4.63
N ARG A 10 -19.17 -16.13 -5.05
CA ARG A 10 -18.71 -15.98 -6.43
C ARG A 10 -17.43 -16.77 -6.65
N TRP A 11 -16.49 -16.62 -5.70
CA TRP A 11 -15.23 -17.37 -5.63
C TRP A 11 -14.72 -17.38 -4.20
N ARG A 12 -13.74 -18.24 -3.94
CA ARG A 12 -13.06 -18.33 -2.66
C ARG A 12 -11.55 -18.37 -2.87
N TRP A 13 -10.84 -17.48 -2.20
CA TRP A 13 -9.38 -17.51 -2.15
C TRP A 13 -8.90 -18.35 -0.97
N VAL A 14 -7.91 -19.22 -1.22
CA VAL A 14 -7.29 -20.03 -0.18
C VAL A 14 -5.78 -20.02 -0.41
N ASN A 15 -5.02 -19.51 0.57
CA ASN A 15 -3.56 -19.38 0.50
C ASN A 15 -2.84 -20.19 1.61
N ASN A 16 -3.42 -21.31 2.02
CA ASN A 16 -2.91 -22.13 3.14
C ASN A 16 -1.90 -23.20 2.73
N THR A 17 -1.38 -23.17 1.50
CA THR A 17 -0.41 -24.14 0.99
C THR A 17 1.00 -23.61 1.22
N PRO A 18 1.79 -24.17 2.15
CA PRO A 18 3.20 -23.80 2.33
C PRO A 18 3.99 -23.98 1.03
N GLY A 19 4.86 -23.00 0.72
CA GLY A 19 5.63 -22.99 -0.52
C GLY A 19 4.92 -22.37 -1.72
N SER A 20 3.62 -22.09 -1.63
CA SER A 20 2.94 -21.23 -2.61
C SER A 20 3.46 -19.80 -2.52
N PRO A 21 3.58 -19.06 -3.63
CA PRO A 21 3.99 -17.66 -3.61
C PRO A 21 3.02 -16.76 -2.83
N TRP A 22 1.82 -17.24 -2.57
CA TRP A 22 0.75 -16.54 -1.85
C TRP A 22 0.72 -16.84 -0.35
N TYR A 23 1.42 -17.89 0.09
CA TYR A 23 1.42 -18.30 1.51
C TYR A 23 2.08 -17.24 2.41
N GLY A 24 1.39 -16.86 3.48
CA GLY A 24 1.91 -15.90 4.46
C GLY A 24 2.02 -14.46 3.97
N GLN A 25 1.33 -14.07 2.87
CA GLN A 25 1.44 -12.73 2.31
C GLN A 25 0.35 -11.75 2.79
N GLY A 26 -0.64 -12.21 3.54
CA GLY A 26 -1.73 -11.37 4.03
C GLY A 26 -1.31 -10.54 5.25
N TYR A 27 -1.92 -9.34 5.40
CA TYR A 27 -1.74 -8.42 6.51
C TYR A 27 -2.93 -8.43 7.46
N HIS A 28 -2.91 -7.55 8.47
CA HIS A 28 -4.04 -7.33 9.37
C HIS A 28 -5.18 -6.53 8.75
N ASN A 29 -4.92 -5.84 7.65
CA ASN A 29 -5.91 -5.09 6.88
C ASN A 29 -5.93 -5.52 5.41
N TYR A 30 -6.99 -5.13 4.71
CA TYR A 30 -7.09 -5.22 3.25
C TYR A 30 -7.76 -3.97 2.69
N SER A 31 -7.51 -3.72 1.41
CA SER A 31 -8.18 -2.67 0.64
C SER A 31 -8.85 -3.26 -0.58
N VAL A 32 -9.85 -2.56 -1.08
CA VAL A 32 -10.57 -2.89 -2.31
C VAL A 32 -10.44 -1.69 -3.24
N ALA A 33 -9.88 -1.90 -4.41
CA ALA A 33 -9.63 -0.85 -5.39
C ALA A 33 -9.42 -1.45 -6.79
N ASP A 34 -9.84 -0.74 -7.82
CA ASP A 34 -9.55 -1.03 -9.23
C ASP A 34 -8.08 -0.65 -9.52
N VAL A 35 -7.15 -1.59 -9.23
CA VAL A 35 -5.72 -1.27 -9.24
C VAL A 35 -5.11 -1.27 -10.63
N ASP A 36 -5.74 -1.92 -11.60
CA ASP A 36 -5.27 -2.01 -12.98
C ASP A 36 -6.16 -1.25 -13.98
N TRP A 37 -7.23 -0.60 -13.44
CA TRP A 37 -8.18 0.22 -14.17
C TRP A 37 -8.94 -0.55 -15.27
N ASP A 38 -9.29 -1.79 -14.97
CA ASP A 38 -10.15 -2.61 -15.84
C ASP A 38 -11.65 -2.38 -15.61
N GLY A 39 -12.00 -1.58 -14.59
CA GLY A 39 -13.37 -1.24 -14.18
C GLY A 39 -13.94 -2.17 -13.13
N ARG A 40 -13.10 -2.96 -12.47
CA ARG A 40 -13.47 -3.86 -11.38
C ARG A 40 -12.46 -3.76 -10.25
N ASP A 41 -12.94 -4.01 -9.05
CA ASP A 41 -12.08 -3.89 -7.86
C ASP A 41 -11.35 -5.21 -7.56
N GLU A 42 -10.06 -5.09 -7.27
CA GLU A 42 -9.19 -6.11 -6.71
C GLU A 42 -9.20 -6.05 -5.20
N ILE A 43 -8.76 -7.14 -4.59
CA ILE A 43 -8.47 -7.20 -3.15
C ILE A 43 -6.94 -7.07 -2.96
N VAL A 44 -6.52 -5.94 -2.43
CA VAL A 44 -5.14 -5.77 -1.94
C VAL A 44 -5.08 -6.31 -0.52
N PHE A 45 -4.33 -7.39 -0.32
CA PHE A 45 -4.20 -8.04 0.97
C PHE A 45 -2.72 -8.17 1.36
N GLY A 46 -2.19 -7.07 1.83
CA GLY A 46 -0.80 -6.96 2.25
C GLY A 46 0.20 -7.06 1.11
N SER A 47 1.05 -8.09 1.15
CA SER A 47 2.08 -8.34 0.13
C SER A 47 1.55 -8.97 -1.15
N MET A 48 0.23 -9.22 -1.26
CA MET A 48 -0.40 -9.78 -2.45
C MET A 48 -1.60 -8.97 -2.90
N VAL A 49 -1.96 -9.11 -4.17
CA VAL A 49 -3.17 -8.61 -4.80
C VAL A 49 -3.92 -9.78 -5.42
N ILE A 50 -5.21 -9.84 -5.17
CA ILE A 50 -6.13 -10.87 -5.70
C ILE A 50 -7.08 -10.16 -6.66
N ASP A 51 -7.08 -10.61 -7.89
CA ASP A 51 -7.89 -10.11 -9.00
C ASP A 51 -9.40 -10.37 -8.75
N ASP A 52 -10.27 -9.55 -9.35
CA ASP A 52 -11.73 -9.60 -9.29
C ASP A 52 -12.32 -11.00 -9.63
N ASN A 53 -11.56 -11.78 -10.40
CA ASN A 53 -11.92 -13.15 -10.79
C ASN A 53 -11.51 -14.21 -9.76
N GLY A 54 -10.90 -13.84 -8.63
CA GLY A 54 -10.45 -14.72 -7.57
C GLY A 54 -9.12 -15.42 -7.82
N ARG A 55 -8.32 -14.94 -8.76
CA ARG A 55 -6.95 -15.40 -8.98
C ARG A 55 -5.94 -14.44 -8.39
N GLY A 56 -4.74 -14.92 -8.05
CA GLY A 56 -3.67 -14.03 -7.65
C GLY A 56 -3.20 -13.18 -8.82
N LEU A 57 -3.18 -11.85 -8.64
CA LEU A 57 -2.69 -10.91 -9.63
C LEU A 57 -1.20 -10.69 -9.46
N SER A 58 -0.76 -10.27 -8.30
CA SER A 58 0.65 -9.98 -8.01
C SER A 58 1.03 -10.27 -6.56
N THR A 59 2.31 -10.53 -6.31
CA THR A 59 2.85 -10.64 -4.94
C THR A 59 4.33 -10.28 -4.88
N THR A 60 4.72 -9.60 -3.79
CA THR A 60 6.13 -9.28 -3.53
C THR A 60 6.92 -10.44 -2.94
N GLY A 61 6.23 -11.40 -2.32
CA GLY A 61 6.89 -12.45 -1.53
C GLY A 61 7.56 -11.95 -0.24
N LEU A 62 7.27 -10.72 0.21
CA LEU A 62 7.90 -10.15 1.41
C LEU A 62 7.28 -10.65 2.72
N GLY A 63 6.17 -11.38 2.64
CA GLY A 63 5.52 -11.96 3.81
C GLY A 63 4.51 -11.03 4.47
N HIS A 64 4.20 -11.36 5.71
CA HIS A 64 3.25 -10.64 6.55
C HIS A 64 3.73 -9.23 6.91
N GLY A 65 2.81 -8.37 7.30
CA GLY A 65 3.03 -7.02 7.79
C GLY A 65 1.74 -6.39 8.33
N ASP A 66 1.84 -5.14 8.83
CA ASP A 66 0.76 -4.50 9.56
C ASP A 66 -0.17 -3.67 8.70
N SER A 67 0.38 -2.82 7.85
CA SER A 67 -0.43 -1.83 7.15
C SER A 67 0.01 -1.58 5.72
N HIS A 68 -0.95 -1.16 4.90
CA HIS A 68 -0.70 -0.66 3.55
C HIS A 68 -1.67 0.47 3.20
N HIS A 69 -1.26 1.30 2.24
CA HIS A 69 -2.05 2.35 1.62
C HIS A 69 -2.06 2.13 0.11
N VAL A 70 -3.24 2.22 -0.50
CA VAL A 70 -3.46 2.03 -1.93
C VAL A 70 -3.98 3.32 -2.53
N GLY A 71 -3.55 3.64 -3.73
CA GLY A 71 -4.02 4.78 -4.49
C GLY A 71 -3.20 5.04 -5.74
N ASP A 72 -3.64 5.98 -6.56
CA ASP A 72 -2.85 6.59 -7.63
C ASP A 72 -1.82 7.53 -6.97
N LEU A 73 -0.72 6.94 -6.49
CA LEU A 73 0.33 7.67 -5.77
C LEU A 73 1.32 8.32 -6.73
N ASN A 74 1.43 7.80 -7.96
CA ASN A 74 2.24 8.36 -9.03
C ASN A 74 1.40 8.58 -10.28
N PRO A 75 0.87 9.78 -10.53
CA PRO A 75 -0.05 10.06 -11.64
C PRO A 75 0.57 9.91 -13.03
N TYR A 76 1.85 9.58 -13.14
CA TYR A 76 2.55 9.33 -14.41
C TYR A 76 2.71 7.84 -14.73
N ILE A 77 2.24 6.95 -13.85
CA ILE A 77 2.23 5.49 -14.05
C ILE A 77 0.77 5.05 -14.16
N TYR A 78 0.47 4.21 -15.13
CA TYR A 78 -0.87 3.66 -15.28
C TYR A 78 -1.17 2.63 -14.19
N GLY A 79 -2.35 2.68 -13.58
CA GLY A 79 -2.78 1.82 -12.49
C GLY A 79 -2.64 2.50 -11.14
N GLN A 80 -2.65 1.69 -10.08
CA GLN A 80 -2.46 2.17 -8.70
C GLN A 80 -1.20 1.58 -8.08
N GLU A 81 -0.74 2.21 -7.03
CA GLU A 81 0.41 1.77 -6.26
C GLU A 81 0.03 1.43 -4.82
N ILE A 82 0.93 0.70 -4.18
CA ILE A 82 0.81 0.28 -2.78
C ILE A 82 2.04 0.73 -2.02
N ALA A 83 1.82 1.48 -0.93
CA ALA A 83 2.82 1.74 0.10
C ALA A 83 2.54 0.81 1.29
N ALA A 84 3.54 0.07 1.76
CA ALA A 84 3.34 -0.97 2.76
C ALA A 84 4.53 -1.15 3.70
N CYS A 85 4.26 -1.70 4.90
CA CYS A 85 5.28 -2.16 5.85
C CYS A 85 5.19 -3.67 6.05
N ASN A 86 6.35 -4.32 6.17
CA ASN A 86 6.49 -5.77 6.35
C ASN A 86 7.20 -6.11 7.65
N GLU A 87 6.72 -7.15 8.33
CA GLU A 87 7.33 -7.74 9.52
C GLU A 87 8.24 -8.92 9.19
N ASP A 88 7.78 -9.90 8.41
CA ASP A 88 8.53 -11.13 8.11
C ASP A 88 9.87 -10.87 7.43
N ARG A 89 9.91 -9.86 6.58
CA ARG A 89 11.12 -9.29 5.98
C ARG A 89 11.13 -7.81 6.22
N PRO A 90 11.55 -7.38 7.42
CA PRO A 90 11.36 -6.03 7.92
C PRO A 90 11.75 -4.98 6.90
N SER A 91 10.77 -4.23 6.44
CA SER A 91 10.96 -3.21 5.41
C SER A 91 9.71 -2.38 5.20
N ASN A 92 9.91 -1.15 4.75
CA ASN A 92 8.86 -0.38 4.13
C ASN A 92 9.09 -0.33 2.62
N ASN A 93 8.04 -0.43 1.84
CA ASN A 93 8.15 -0.44 0.39
C ASN A 93 7.01 0.33 -0.28
N TYR A 94 7.32 0.86 -1.46
CA TYR A 94 6.41 1.48 -2.39
C TYR A 94 6.52 0.75 -3.72
N ARG A 95 5.40 0.30 -4.28
CA ARG A 95 5.38 -0.61 -5.42
C ARG A 95 4.15 -0.45 -6.31
N ASP A 96 4.27 -0.92 -7.53
CA ASP A 96 3.17 -1.14 -8.46
C ASP A 96 2.22 -2.24 -7.96
N ALA A 97 0.92 -1.99 -7.96
CA ALA A 97 -0.06 -2.94 -7.43
C ALA A 97 -0.27 -4.14 -8.37
N THR A 98 -0.23 -3.91 -9.67
CA THR A 98 -0.53 -4.93 -10.69
C THR A 98 0.61 -5.93 -10.88
N THR A 99 1.87 -5.46 -10.79
CA THR A 99 3.06 -6.27 -11.08
C THR A 99 3.88 -6.62 -9.85
N SER A 100 3.62 -5.96 -8.70
CA SER A 100 4.45 -5.99 -7.50
C SER A 100 5.89 -5.50 -7.71
N LYS A 101 6.16 -4.76 -8.79
CA LYS A 101 7.46 -4.11 -9.01
C LYS A 101 7.71 -3.09 -7.93
N ILE A 102 8.74 -3.29 -7.13
CA ILE A 102 9.13 -2.38 -6.07
C ILE A 102 9.89 -1.20 -6.68
N TYR A 103 9.41 0.02 -6.41
CA TYR A 103 10.03 1.28 -6.83
C TYR A 103 10.98 1.83 -5.77
N TYR A 104 10.59 1.74 -4.50
CA TYR A 104 11.39 2.13 -3.36
C TYR A 104 11.26 1.10 -2.24
N ARG A 105 12.36 0.82 -1.55
CA ARG A 105 12.35 -0.04 -0.37
C ARG A 105 13.47 0.36 0.58
N VAL A 106 13.13 0.53 1.83
CA VAL A 106 14.06 0.60 2.94
C VAL A 106 13.90 -0.65 3.80
N THR A 107 15.01 -1.29 4.16
CA THR A 107 15.01 -2.51 4.98
C THR A 107 15.33 -2.16 6.42
N GLY A 108 14.58 -2.76 7.34
CA GLY A 108 14.80 -2.67 8.77
C GLY A 108 15.43 -3.92 9.35
N THR A 109 15.69 -3.87 10.66
CA THR A 109 16.23 -4.98 11.46
C THR A 109 15.23 -5.53 12.47
N ALA A 110 14.10 -4.89 12.59
CA ALA A 110 13.00 -5.22 13.50
C ALA A 110 11.67 -5.03 12.79
N ASP A 111 10.60 -5.43 13.47
CA ASP A 111 9.22 -5.21 13.04
C ASP A 111 8.97 -3.75 12.61
N ASP A 112 8.35 -3.61 11.45
CA ASP A 112 8.00 -2.34 10.81
C ASP A 112 6.49 -2.16 10.85
N GLY A 113 5.99 -1.63 11.96
CA GLY A 113 4.56 -1.50 12.18
C GLY A 113 3.86 -0.41 11.37
N ARG A 114 4.57 0.54 10.79
CA ARG A 114 3.95 1.72 10.16
C ARG A 114 4.69 2.22 8.92
N ALA A 115 3.88 2.67 7.96
CA ALA A 115 4.28 3.46 6.80
C ALA A 115 3.02 4.15 6.26
N ILE A 116 3.15 5.34 5.69
CA ILE A 116 2.02 6.10 5.16
C ILE A 116 2.39 6.74 3.82
N ALA A 117 1.46 6.76 2.88
CA ALA A 117 1.58 7.51 1.64
C ALA A 117 0.32 8.33 1.39
N GLY A 118 0.53 9.56 0.94
CA GLY A 118 -0.53 10.51 0.63
C GLY A 118 0.03 11.77 -0.02
N ASN A 119 -0.86 12.65 -0.45
CA ASN A 119 -0.50 13.95 -0.99
C ASN A 119 -0.32 14.96 0.15
N PHE A 120 0.86 14.97 0.79
CA PHE A 120 1.15 15.82 1.95
C PHE A 120 1.72 17.20 1.58
N SER A 121 2.03 17.46 0.31
CA SER A 121 2.64 18.72 -0.13
C SER A 121 2.30 19.09 -1.56
N ASN A 122 1.82 20.31 -1.76
CA ASN A 122 1.56 20.89 -3.08
C ASN A 122 2.85 21.22 -3.87
N ASP A 123 4.01 21.19 -3.23
CA ASP A 123 5.28 21.57 -3.88
C ASP A 123 5.81 20.44 -4.79
N TYR A 124 5.25 19.24 -4.67
CA TYR A 124 5.74 18.05 -5.38
C TYR A 124 4.57 17.30 -6.04
N PRO A 125 4.72 16.91 -7.31
CA PRO A 125 3.66 16.15 -7.99
C PRO A 125 3.54 14.74 -7.41
N GLY A 126 2.32 14.21 -7.38
CA GLY A 126 2.00 12.91 -6.83
C GLY A 126 2.09 12.84 -5.32
N ALA A 127 1.98 11.64 -4.78
CA ALA A 127 2.05 11.42 -3.36
C ALA A 127 3.49 11.40 -2.81
N GLN A 128 3.60 11.54 -1.50
CA GLN A 128 4.82 11.36 -0.74
C GLN A 128 4.67 10.14 0.17
N PHE A 129 5.76 9.43 0.39
CA PHE A 129 5.84 8.26 1.24
C PHE A 129 6.70 8.56 2.47
N ILE A 130 6.18 8.22 3.65
CA ILE A 130 6.86 8.34 4.94
C ILE A 130 6.98 6.94 5.52
N THR A 131 8.16 6.56 5.98
CA THR A 131 8.45 5.24 6.53
C THR A 131 8.92 5.32 7.97
N SER A 132 8.70 4.25 8.73
CA SER A 132 9.20 4.15 10.11
C SER A 132 10.72 4.02 10.19
N HIS A 133 11.38 3.55 9.13
CA HIS A 133 12.84 3.41 9.06
C HIS A 133 13.55 4.61 8.44
N ASP A 134 12.82 5.47 7.75
CA ASP A 134 13.36 6.65 7.06
C ASP A 134 12.44 7.85 7.29
N SER A 135 12.06 8.00 8.56
CA SER A 135 11.07 8.99 9.01
C SER A 135 11.59 10.43 9.05
N GLU A 136 12.85 10.66 8.69
CA GLU A 136 13.43 12.00 8.69
C GLU A 136 13.12 12.79 7.43
N THR A 137 12.66 12.12 6.39
CA THR A 137 12.43 12.73 5.08
C THR A 137 11.17 12.19 4.40
N LEU A 138 10.63 13.00 3.49
CA LEU A 138 9.62 12.56 2.55
C LEU A 138 10.29 11.90 1.34
N ILE A 139 9.72 10.80 0.88
CA ILE A 139 10.11 10.14 -0.37
C ILE A 139 9.05 10.47 -1.42
N SER A 140 9.47 11.01 -2.56
CA SER A 140 8.56 11.26 -3.68
C SER A 140 8.16 9.95 -4.35
N CYS A 141 6.87 9.67 -4.45
CA CYS A 141 6.37 8.52 -5.21
C CYS A 141 6.58 8.67 -6.73
N VAL A 142 6.87 9.88 -7.22
CA VAL A 142 7.16 10.11 -8.63
C VAL A 142 8.62 9.82 -8.96
N THR A 143 9.56 10.33 -8.15
CA THR A 143 11.00 10.17 -8.42
C THR A 143 11.62 8.97 -7.72
N ASN A 144 10.91 8.36 -6.76
CA ASN A 144 11.38 7.28 -5.90
C ASN A 144 12.65 7.64 -5.10
N ALA A 145 12.77 8.89 -4.73
CA ALA A 145 13.94 9.46 -4.05
C ALA A 145 13.50 10.41 -2.93
N HIS A 146 14.41 10.64 -1.99
CA HIS A 146 14.21 11.64 -0.95
C HIS A 146 13.97 13.03 -1.54
N ILE A 147 13.03 13.76 -0.95
CA ILE A 147 12.74 15.15 -1.29
C ILE A 147 13.77 16.03 -0.57
N PRO A 148 14.62 16.80 -1.31
CA PRO A 148 15.65 17.63 -0.69
C PRO A 148 15.05 18.66 0.26
N GLY A 149 15.61 18.74 1.47
CA GLY A 149 15.20 19.73 2.48
C GLY A 149 13.91 19.38 3.24
N ALA A 150 13.20 18.32 2.87
CA ALA A 150 12.10 17.80 3.67
C ALA A 150 12.69 17.06 4.88
N THR A 151 12.54 17.67 6.06
CA THR A 151 13.05 17.13 7.33
C THR A 151 11.96 17.20 8.40
N GLY A 152 12.16 16.49 9.51
CA GLY A 152 11.28 16.63 10.67
C GLY A 152 10.08 15.69 10.68
N THR A 153 10.12 14.61 9.91
CA THR A 153 9.06 13.60 9.88
C THR A 153 9.14 12.56 11.00
N ASN A 154 10.13 12.65 11.89
CA ASN A 154 10.35 11.68 12.99
C ASN A 154 9.16 11.46 13.92
N ASN A 155 8.28 12.44 14.06
CA ASN A 155 7.11 12.38 14.93
C ASN A 155 5.80 12.50 14.13
N VAL A 156 5.86 12.32 12.82
CA VAL A 156 4.65 12.33 12.00
C VAL A 156 3.81 11.09 12.31
N ALA A 157 2.53 11.30 12.51
CA ALA A 157 1.58 10.20 12.64
C ALA A 157 1.57 9.35 11.36
N GLN A 158 1.68 8.04 11.49
CA GLN A 158 1.80 7.12 10.36
C GLN A 158 0.70 6.05 10.33
N ASN A 159 -0.37 6.19 11.15
CA ASN A 159 -1.45 5.22 11.18
C ASN A 159 -2.48 5.46 10.09
N PHE A 160 -2.93 6.71 9.97
CA PHE A 160 -4.02 7.07 9.05
C PHE A 160 -3.73 8.36 8.33
N ARG A 161 -4.26 8.47 7.12
CA ARG A 161 -4.41 9.74 6.42
C ARG A 161 -5.88 10.15 6.41
N ILE A 162 -6.14 11.44 6.48
CA ILE A 162 -7.48 12.02 6.48
C ILE A 162 -7.48 13.32 5.68
N TYR A 163 -8.66 13.77 5.28
CA TYR A 163 -8.91 15.10 4.74
C TYR A 163 -9.59 15.91 5.85
N TRP A 164 -8.81 16.66 6.63
CA TRP A 164 -9.30 17.29 7.84
C TRP A 164 -9.84 18.70 7.62
N ASP A 165 -9.14 19.55 6.92
CA ASP A 165 -9.45 20.97 6.82
C ASP A 165 -10.14 21.39 5.52
N GLY A 166 -10.35 20.46 4.62
CA GLY A 166 -11.13 20.65 3.38
C GLY A 166 -10.34 21.19 2.22
N ASP A 167 -9.02 21.23 2.31
CA ASP A 167 -8.17 21.42 1.14
C ASP A 167 -7.95 20.09 0.37
N LEU A 168 -7.04 20.04 -0.57
CA LEU A 168 -6.76 18.84 -1.38
C LEU A 168 -5.51 18.06 -0.90
N LEU A 169 -4.98 18.40 0.27
CA LEU A 169 -3.88 17.67 0.89
C LEU A 169 -4.39 16.63 1.88
N ASP A 170 -3.60 15.60 2.05
CA ASP A 170 -3.79 14.62 3.11
C ASP A 170 -3.13 15.12 4.40
N GLU A 171 -3.79 14.97 5.53
CA GLU A 171 -3.20 15.08 6.85
C GLU A 171 -2.91 13.72 7.43
N THR A 172 -1.98 13.68 8.37
CA THR A 172 -1.66 12.46 9.12
C THR A 172 -2.37 12.45 10.47
N PHE A 173 -2.88 11.30 10.84
CA PHE A 173 -3.58 11.09 12.09
C PHE A 173 -3.05 9.87 12.83
N ASN A 174 -2.92 10.00 14.16
CA ASN A 174 -2.52 8.91 15.05
C ASN A 174 -3.63 8.70 16.10
N GLY A 175 -4.12 7.49 16.21
CA GLY A 175 -5.14 7.10 17.21
C GLY A 175 -4.55 6.32 18.37
#